data_e4e4468b5a7b1644987f233554417164
#
_entry.id   e4e4468b5a7b1644987f233554417164
#
_cell.length_a   1.000
_cell.length_b   1.000
_cell.length_c   1.000
_cell.angle_alpha   90.00
_cell.angle_beta   90.00
_cell.angle_gamma   90.00
#
_symmetry.space_group_name_H-M   'P 1'
#
loop_
_entity.id
_entity.type
_entity.pdbx_description
1 polymer ?
#
loop_
_entity_poly.entity_id
_entity_poly.type
_entity_poly.pdbx_seq_one_letter_code
_entity_poly.pdbx_strand_id
1 'polypeptide(L)'
;GGWLNEIHGWRTAFMIVGLPGLAVALLVRYTLAEPIRGLSENRQTSDEAQVPFQAVLQLLWSRLSFRHMAMGAALNAFAGYSTSNWTASFFIRSHGMTTGELGTWLAGIMGLGGAIGVFFGGYIAEKLAVKDVRWYMRLPALTGAICLPFMIAIYLVDSAYTALLLSIVPGILFNVYLGNTLAMTHGLVGLRMRALASAILFFILNIIGLGI
;
A
#
# COMPACT_ATOMS: atom_id res chain seq x y z
N GLY A 1 11.34 3.99 14.94
CA GLY A 1 12.02 2.70 15.23
C GLY A 1 13.54 2.86 15.27
N GLY A 2 14.18 3.44 14.21
CA GLY A 2 15.64 3.50 14.10
C GLY A 2 16.34 4.18 15.26
N TRP A 3 15.91 5.39 15.62
CA TRP A 3 16.46 6.15 16.75
C TRP A 3 16.30 5.43 18.10
N LEU A 4 15.12 4.85 18.34
CA LEU A 4 14.89 4.06 19.57
C LEU A 4 15.79 2.82 19.61
N ASN A 5 16.05 2.21 18.47
CA ASN A 5 16.94 1.05 18.38
C ASN A 5 18.39 1.40 18.70
N GLU A 6 18.89 2.58 18.27
CA GLU A 6 20.25 3.04 18.55
C GLU A 6 20.47 3.27 20.05
N ILE A 7 19.48 3.85 20.76
CA ILE A 7 19.64 4.25 22.16
C ILE A 7 19.32 3.10 23.12
N HIS A 8 18.24 2.35 22.87
CA HIS A 8 17.68 1.39 23.83
C HIS A 8 17.68 -0.05 23.30
N GLY A 9 18.17 -0.30 22.11
CA GLY A 9 18.12 -1.60 21.44
C GLY A 9 16.74 -1.97 20.89
N TRP A 10 16.72 -2.94 20.00
CA TRP A 10 15.52 -3.30 19.24
C TRP A 10 14.35 -3.82 20.09
N ARG A 11 14.61 -4.54 21.18
CA ARG A 11 13.57 -5.07 22.07
C ARG A 11 12.76 -3.95 22.73
N THR A 12 13.45 -2.95 23.26
CA THR A 12 12.81 -1.77 23.87
C THR A 12 12.09 -0.93 22.83
N ALA A 13 12.65 -0.78 21.63
CA ALA A 13 11.99 -0.10 20.54
C ALA A 13 10.64 -0.75 20.17
N PHE A 14 10.58 -2.08 20.08
CA PHE A 14 9.32 -2.80 19.84
C PHE A 14 8.29 -2.61 20.96
N MET A 15 8.72 -2.63 22.22
CA MET A 15 7.83 -2.40 23.37
C MET A 15 7.25 -0.98 23.32
N ILE A 16 8.09 0.03 23.13
CA ILE A 16 7.65 1.44 23.09
C ILE A 16 6.68 1.70 21.93
N VAL A 17 6.94 1.14 20.76
CA VAL A 17 6.06 1.31 19.58
C VAL A 17 4.77 0.49 19.70
N GLY A 18 4.83 -0.67 20.37
CA GLY A 18 3.66 -1.55 20.55
C GLY A 18 2.67 -1.08 21.61
N LEU A 19 3.16 -0.47 22.70
CA LEU A 19 2.32 0.00 23.81
C LEU A 19 1.18 0.94 23.40
N PRO A 20 1.38 1.97 22.56
CA PRO A 20 0.31 2.81 22.06
C PRO A 20 -0.79 2.02 21.34
N GLY A 21 -0.43 0.93 20.64
CA GLY A 21 -1.40 0.05 19.99
C GLY A 21 -2.36 -0.62 20.98
N LEU A 22 -1.86 -1.05 22.13
CA LEU A 22 -2.70 -1.59 23.20
C LEU A 22 -3.64 -0.53 23.78
N ALA A 23 -3.14 0.69 23.99
CA ALA A 23 -3.96 1.80 24.47
C ALA A 23 -5.09 2.13 23.48
N VAL A 24 -4.78 2.19 22.17
CA VAL A 24 -5.78 2.40 21.12
C VAL A 24 -6.78 1.23 21.06
N ALA A 25 -6.33 -0.02 21.19
CA ALA A 25 -7.23 -1.18 21.23
C ALA A 25 -8.23 -1.13 22.39
N LEU A 26 -7.77 -0.74 23.57
CA LEU A 26 -8.64 -0.53 24.74
C LEU A 26 -9.61 0.64 24.50
N LEU A 27 -9.13 1.75 23.95
CA LEU A 27 -9.96 2.91 23.62
C LEU A 27 -11.05 2.51 22.63
N VAL A 28 -10.71 1.83 21.54
CA VAL A 28 -11.67 1.31 20.55
C VAL A 28 -12.71 0.38 21.21
N ARG A 29 -12.26 -0.55 22.07
CA ARG A 29 -13.14 -1.49 22.75
C ARG A 29 -14.19 -0.80 23.62
N TYR A 30 -13.83 0.30 24.28
CA TYR A 30 -14.72 0.98 25.23
C TYR A 30 -15.49 2.16 24.64
N THR A 31 -15.05 2.70 23.48
CA THR A 31 -15.68 3.90 22.88
C THR A 31 -16.48 3.60 21.63
N LEU A 32 -16.14 2.53 20.88
CA LEU A 32 -16.83 2.21 19.64
C LEU A 32 -17.90 1.13 19.88
N ALA A 33 -19.14 1.50 19.71
CA ALA A 33 -20.24 0.53 19.57
C ALA A 33 -20.14 -0.11 18.16
N GLU A 34 -20.39 -1.42 18.10
CA GLU A 34 -20.39 -2.12 16.81
C GLU A 34 -21.53 -1.58 15.91
N PRO A 35 -21.20 -1.01 14.74
CA PRO A 35 -22.21 -0.46 13.86
C PRO A 35 -23.08 -1.58 13.28
N ILE A 36 -24.37 -1.33 13.14
CA ILE A 36 -25.28 -2.27 12.50
C ILE A 36 -24.83 -2.44 11.05
N ARG A 37 -24.57 -3.70 10.66
CA ARG A 37 -24.12 -4.04 9.30
C ARG A 37 -25.15 -3.59 8.27
N GLY A 38 -24.70 -2.87 7.22
CA GLY A 38 -25.55 -2.40 6.14
C GLY A 38 -26.26 -1.06 6.36
N LEU A 39 -26.07 -0.41 7.52
CA LEU A 39 -26.74 0.86 7.84
C LEU A 39 -26.32 1.97 6.88
N SER A 40 -25.06 2.04 6.47
CA SER A 40 -24.54 3.04 5.53
C SER A 40 -25.06 2.86 4.10
N GLU A 41 -25.57 1.69 3.77
CA GLU A 41 -26.07 1.34 2.43
C GLU A 41 -27.61 1.31 2.37
N ASN A 42 -28.27 1.68 3.48
CA ASN A 42 -29.75 1.65 3.64
C ASN A 42 -30.36 0.28 3.26
N ARG A 43 -29.61 -0.81 3.47
CA ARG A 43 -30.01 -2.18 3.22
C ARG A 43 -30.04 -2.96 4.52
N GLN A 44 -31.21 -3.44 4.88
CA GLN A 44 -31.33 -4.50 5.89
C GLN A 44 -30.61 -5.73 5.34
N THR A 45 -29.66 -6.25 6.11
CA THR A 45 -29.06 -7.55 5.83
C THR A 45 -30.14 -8.60 5.98
N SER A 46 -30.81 -8.95 4.86
CA SER A 46 -31.54 -10.21 4.81
C SER A 46 -30.56 -11.35 5.07
N ASP A 47 -31.00 -12.36 5.75
CA ASP A 47 -30.29 -13.62 6.11
C ASP A 47 -29.92 -14.48 4.87
N GLU A 48 -29.57 -13.83 3.77
CA GLU A 48 -29.15 -14.49 2.54
C GLU A 48 -27.76 -15.09 2.70
N ALA A 49 -27.59 -16.31 2.26
CA ALA A 49 -26.39 -17.14 2.33
C ALA A 49 -25.12 -16.39 1.90
N GLN A 50 -24.06 -16.62 2.64
CA GLN A 50 -22.74 -16.08 2.31
C GLN A 50 -22.31 -16.55 0.92
N VAL A 51 -21.78 -15.63 0.12
CA VAL A 51 -21.29 -15.97 -1.21
C VAL A 51 -20.05 -16.88 -1.08
N PRO A 52 -20.06 -18.07 -1.69
CA PRO A 52 -18.94 -19.00 -1.56
C PRO A 52 -17.66 -18.43 -2.21
N PHE A 53 -16.51 -18.72 -1.58
CA PHE A 53 -15.20 -18.27 -2.06
C PHE A 53 -14.97 -18.59 -3.54
N GLN A 54 -15.32 -19.82 -3.96
CA GLN A 54 -15.12 -20.28 -5.34
C GLN A 54 -15.89 -19.42 -6.35
N ALA A 55 -17.10 -18.98 -6.03
CA ALA A 55 -17.89 -18.14 -6.92
C ALA A 55 -17.25 -16.76 -7.14
N VAL A 56 -16.71 -16.15 -6.06
CA VAL A 56 -16.00 -14.87 -6.17
C VAL A 56 -14.71 -15.03 -6.95
N LEU A 57 -13.94 -16.08 -6.69
CA LEU A 57 -12.71 -16.39 -7.40
C LEU A 57 -12.97 -16.61 -8.90
N GLN A 58 -13.96 -17.42 -9.26
CA GLN A 58 -14.35 -17.66 -10.65
C GLN A 58 -14.81 -16.38 -11.35
N LEU A 59 -15.63 -15.56 -10.68
CA LEU A 59 -16.08 -14.28 -11.20
C LEU A 59 -14.90 -13.35 -11.50
N LEU A 60 -14.00 -13.18 -10.57
CA LEU A 60 -12.82 -12.32 -10.75
C LEU A 60 -11.90 -12.86 -11.84
N TRP A 61 -11.64 -14.17 -11.82
CA TRP A 61 -10.74 -14.80 -12.80
C TRP A 61 -11.32 -14.84 -14.21
N SER A 62 -12.65 -14.86 -14.37
CA SER A 62 -13.30 -14.74 -15.69
C SER A 62 -13.11 -13.35 -16.33
N ARG A 63 -12.84 -12.32 -15.52
CA ARG A 63 -12.66 -10.96 -16.00
C ARG A 63 -11.19 -10.71 -16.41
N LEU A 64 -10.95 -10.52 -17.70
CA LEU A 64 -9.63 -10.23 -18.25
C LEU A 64 -9.02 -8.97 -17.61
N SER A 65 -9.84 -7.94 -17.37
CA SER A 65 -9.45 -6.71 -16.69
C SER A 65 -8.89 -6.98 -15.28
N PHE A 66 -9.51 -7.86 -14.50
CA PHE A 66 -9.01 -8.23 -13.18
C PHE A 66 -7.65 -8.92 -13.26
N ARG A 67 -7.48 -9.89 -14.15
CA ARG A 67 -6.22 -10.62 -14.31
C ARG A 67 -5.04 -9.69 -14.64
N HIS A 68 -5.21 -8.80 -15.62
CA HIS A 68 -4.17 -7.84 -15.98
C HIS A 68 -3.89 -6.83 -14.87
N MET A 69 -4.92 -6.32 -14.23
CA MET A 69 -4.81 -5.40 -13.11
C MET A 69 -4.10 -6.05 -11.91
N ALA A 70 -4.52 -7.26 -11.51
CA ALA A 70 -3.93 -7.97 -10.39
C ALA A 70 -2.45 -8.31 -10.65
N MET A 71 -2.11 -8.73 -11.88
CA MET A 71 -0.72 -8.98 -12.26
C MET A 71 0.11 -7.69 -12.24
N GLY A 72 -0.38 -6.59 -12.81
CA GLY A 72 0.31 -5.30 -12.76
C GLY A 72 0.52 -4.79 -11.34
N ALA A 73 -0.51 -4.92 -10.49
CA ALA A 73 -0.42 -4.56 -9.07
C ALA A 73 0.54 -5.46 -8.29
N ALA A 74 0.58 -6.76 -8.60
CA ALA A 74 1.49 -7.71 -7.98
C ALA A 74 2.96 -7.44 -8.34
N LEU A 75 3.23 -7.11 -9.61
CA LEU A 75 4.58 -6.69 -10.03
C LEU A 75 5.00 -5.37 -9.39
N ASN A 76 4.07 -4.44 -9.24
CA ASN A 76 4.31 -3.20 -8.50
C ASN A 76 4.61 -3.51 -7.02
N ALA A 77 3.83 -4.38 -6.37
CA ALA A 77 4.09 -4.83 -5.00
C ALA A 77 5.45 -5.51 -4.87
N PHE A 78 5.85 -6.35 -5.83
CA PHE A 78 7.18 -6.98 -5.87
C PHE A 78 8.30 -5.95 -5.88
N ALA A 79 8.22 -4.95 -6.77
CA ALA A 79 9.20 -3.87 -6.82
C ALA A 79 9.21 -3.05 -5.50
N GLY A 80 8.04 -2.79 -4.92
CA GLY A 80 7.88 -2.06 -3.66
C GLY A 80 8.47 -2.80 -2.46
N TYR A 81 8.17 -4.07 -2.30
CA TYR A 81 8.72 -4.88 -1.21
C TYR A 81 10.23 -5.06 -1.36
N SER A 82 10.73 -5.34 -2.57
CA SER A 82 12.15 -5.44 -2.84
C SER A 82 12.87 -4.14 -2.47
N THR A 83 12.38 -3.01 -2.93
CA THR A 83 12.95 -1.69 -2.60
C THR A 83 12.90 -1.43 -1.09
N SER A 84 11.73 -1.61 -0.47
CA SER A 84 11.54 -1.34 0.97
C SER A 84 12.46 -2.17 1.86
N ASN A 85 12.64 -3.45 1.54
CA ASN A 85 13.48 -4.36 2.32
C ASN A 85 14.97 -4.05 2.19
N TRP A 86 15.43 -3.61 1.02
CA TRP A 86 16.84 -3.41 0.75
C TRP A 86 17.31 -1.95 0.89
N THR A 87 16.41 -0.97 0.85
CA THR A 87 16.75 0.46 0.94
C THR A 87 17.57 0.78 2.19
N ALA A 88 17.16 0.30 3.37
CA ALA A 88 17.90 0.56 4.59
C ALA A 88 19.32 -0.04 4.55
N SER A 89 19.46 -1.27 4.07
CA SER A 89 20.77 -1.92 3.92
C SER A 89 21.66 -1.19 2.91
N PHE A 90 21.10 -0.68 1.82
CA PHE A 90 21.82 0.10 0.83
C PHE A 90 22.40 1.38 1.43
N PHE A 91 21.59 2.22 2.09
CA PHE A 91 22.07 3.47 2.67
C PHE A 91 23.07 3.26 3.79
N ILE A 92 22.89 2.24 4.64
CA ILE A 92 23.85 1.94 5.72
C ILE A 92 25.16 1.41 5.16
N ARG A 93 25.14 0.49 4.20
CA ARG A 93 26.36 -0.17 3.70
C ARG A 93 27.12 0.66 2.67
N SER A 94 26.42 1.34 1.76
CA SER A 94 27.04 2.09 0.66
C SER A 94 27.34 3.53 1.02
N HIS A 95 26.54 4.13 1.92
CA HIS A 95 26.71 5.54 2.30
C HIS A 95 27.07 5.76 3.77
N GLY A 96 27.22 4.70 4.58
CA GLY A 96 27.64 4.81 5.98
C GLY A 96 26.67 5.53 6.91
N MET A 97 25.38 5.63 6.54
CA MET A 97 24.37 6.31 7.36
C MET A 97 24.05 5.54 8.63
N THR A 98 23.77 6.26 9.72
CA THR A 98 23.28 5.64 10.96
C THR A 98 21.81 5.20 10.83
N THR A 99 21.39 4.22 11.65
CA THR A 99 20.01 3.74 11.61
C THR A 99 19.00 4.79 12.07
N GLY A 100 19.40 5.68 12.99
CA GLY A 100 18.54 6.76 13.49
C GLY A 100 18.32 7.85 12.45
N GLU A 101 19.42 8.33 11.82
CA GLU A 101 19.35 9.33 10.76
C GLU A 101 18.51 8.84 9.59
N LEU A 102 18.83 7.65 9.07
CA LEU A 102 18.10 7.02 7.97
C LEU A 102 16.62 6.78 8.34
N GLY A 103 16.36 6.31 9.56
CA GLY A 103 14.99 6.09 10.05
C GLY A 103 14.15 7.35 10.04
N THR A 104 14.74 8.50 10.35
CA THR A 104 14.06 9.81 10.30
C THR A 104 13.69 10.20 8.88
N TRP A 105 14.64 10.08 7.94
CA TRP A 105 14.40 10.35 6.52
C TRP A 105 13.34 9.42 5.92
N LEU A 106 13.47 8.12 6.15
CA LEU A 106 12.52 7.14 5.62
C LEU A 106 11.12 7.28 6.25
N ALA A 107 11.01 7.68 7.51
CA ALA A 107 9.71 7.99 8.12
C ALA A 107 8.99 9.14 7.41
N GLY A 108 9.72 10.20 7.06
CA GLY A 108 9.19 11.31 6.26
C GLY A 108 8.81 10.88 4.84
N ILE A 109 9.74 10.23 4.13
CA ILE A 109 9.56 9.84 2.72
C ILE A 109 8.43 8.80 2.58
N MET A 110 8.46 7.72 3.36
CA MET A 110 7.48 6.64 3.25
C MET A 110 6.17 6.97 3.96
N GLY A 111 6.21 7.62 5.14
CA GLY A 111 5.01 7.95 5.90
C GLY A 111 4.23 9.09 5.26
N LEU A 112 4.83 10.28 5.17
CA LEU A 112 4.15 11.44 4.57
C LEU A 112 4.01 11.29 3.06
N GLY A 113 5.06 10.84 2.37
CA GLY A 113 5.01 10.61 0.93
C GLY A 113 3.97 9.56 0.55
N GLY A 114 3.92 8.45 1.29
CA GLY A 114 2.91 7.41 1.09
C GLY A 114 1.48 7.92 1.30
N ALA A 115 1.23 8.67 2.37
CA ALA A 115 -0.08 9.27 2.64
C ALA A 115 -0.51 10.23 1.52
N ILE A 116 0.41 11.10 1.07
CA ILE A 116 0.18 12.03 -0.04
C ILE A 116 -0.13 11.25 -1.33
N GLY A 117 0.68 10.22 -1.62
CA GLY A 117 0.52 9.40 -2.83
C GLY A 117 -0.82 8.68 -2.88
N VAL A 118 -1.23 8.04 -1.79
CA VAL A 118 -2.53 7.35 -1.72
C VAL A 118 -3.69 8.33 -1.84
N PHE A 119 -3.66 9.45 -1.10
CA PHE A 119 -4.74 10.43 -1.11
C PHE A 119 -4.89 11.11 -2.47
N PHE A 120 -3.82 11.73 -2.97
CA PHE A 120 -3.88 12.44 -4.24
C PHE A 120 -4.00 11.48 -5.43
N GLY A 121 -3.41 10.30 -5.34
CA GLY A 121 -3.57 9.26 -6.36
C GLY A 121 -5.02 8.82 -6.53
N GLY A 122 -5.73 8.59 -5.42
CA GLY A 122 -7.16 8.29 -5.45
C GLY A 122 -7.99 9.47 -5.97
N TYR A 123 -7.77 10.68 -5.46
CA TYR A 123 -8.49 11.87 -5.86
C TYR A 123 -8.33 12.21 -7.35
N ILE A 124 -7.11 12.14 -7.87
CA ILE A 124 -6.83 12.41 -9.29
C ILE A 124 -7.45 11.33 -10.17
N ALA A 125 -7.30 10.06 -9.78
CA ALA A 125 -7.88 8.94 -10.52
C ALA A 125 -9.40 9.06 -10.61
N GLU A 126 -10.08 9.38 -9.50
CA GLU A 126 -11.52 9.57 -9.46
C GLU A 126 -11.98 10.69 -10.39
N LYS A 127 -11.33 11.87 -10.35
CA LYS A 127 -11.64 12.99 -11.25
C LYS A 127 -11.47 12.63 -12.72
N LEU A 128 -10.41 11.91 -13.06
CA LEU A 128 -10.13 11.51 -14.43
C LEU A 128 -11.05 10.35 -14.88
N ALA A 129 -11.43 9.47 -13.96
CA ALA A 129 -12.31 8.34 -14.23
C ALA A 129 -13.75 8.75 -14.59
N VAL A 130 -14.19 9.95 -14.21
CA VAL A 130 -15.46 10.52 -14.68
C VAL A 130 -15.49 10.61 -16.21
N LYS A 131 -14.35 10.85 -16.86
CA LYS A 131 -14.25 10.93 -18.33
C LYS A 131 -13.96 9.56 -18.97
N ASP A 132 -13.10 8.76 -18.37
CA ASP A 132 -12.72 7.41 -18.83
C ASP A 132 -12.27 6.58 -17.63
N VAL A 133 -13.03 5.54 -17.31
CA VAL A 133 -12.75 4.61 -16.18
C VAL A 133 -11.34 3.97 -16.26
N ARG A 134 -10.75 3.92 -17.43
CA ARG A 134 -9.39 3.40 -17.64
C ARG A 134 -8.32 4.19 -16.88
N TRP A 135 -8.63 5.42 -16.42
CA TRP A 135 -7.69 6.23 -15.65
C TRP A 135 -7.34 5.62 -14.28
N TYR A 136 -8.21 4.79 -13.72
CA TYR A 136 -7.84 4.03 -12.51
C TYR A 136 -6.58 3.17 -12.72
N MET A 137 -6.31 2.72 -13.96
CA MET A 137 -5.12 1.92 -14.28
C MET A 137 -4.04 2.70 -15.02
N ARG A 138 -4.42 3.68 -15.83
CA ARG A 138 -3.45 4.53 -16.54
C ARG A 138 -2.64 5.40 -15.60
N LEU A 139 -3.27 5.94 -14.55
CA LEU A 139 -2.57 6.78 -13.59
C LEU A 139 -1.46 6.01 -12.84
N PRO A 140 -1.71 4.83 -12.23
CA PRO A 140 -0.64 4.01 -11.68
C PRO A 140 0.45 3.62 -12.69
N ALA A 141 0.10 3.33 -13.92
CA ALA A 141 1.08 3.01 -14.96
C ALA A 141 1.99 4.20 -15.28
N LEU A 142 1.42 5.41 -15.40
CA LEU A 142 2.18 6.64 -15.63
C LEU A 142 3.09 6.98 -14.44
N THR A 143 2.56 6.92 -13.21
CA THR A 143 3.36 7.20 -12.02
C THR A 143 4.48 6.18 -11.84
N GLY A 144 4.22 4.90 -12.12
CA GLY A 144 5.25 3.87 -12.15
C GLY A 144 6.34 4.14 -13.18
N ALA A 145 5.96 4.55 -14.41
CA ALA A 145 6.94 4.92 -15.44
C ALA A 145 7.78 6.13 -15.03
N ILE A 146 7.18 7.14 -14.40
CA ILE A 146 7.90 8.30 -13.87
C ILE A 146 8.87 7.89 -12.75
N CYS A 147 8.54 6.90 -11.92
CA CYS A 147 9.42 6.42 -10.86
C CYS A 147 10.72 5.78 -11.38
N LEU A 148 10.70 5.14 -12.56
CA LEU A 148 11.84 4.38 -13.08
C LEU A 148 13.16 5.18 -13.13
N PRO A 149 13.25 6.38 -13.74
CA PRO A 149 14.49 7.12 -13.80
C PRO A 149 14.98 7.53 -12.40
N PHE A 150 14.08 7.88 -11.48
CA PHE A 150 14.44 8.21 -10.10
C PHE A 150 14.99 6.98 -9.36
N MET A 151 14.34 5.82 -9.51
CA MET A 151 14.79 4.57 -8.91
C MET A 151 16.20 4.19 -9.39
N ILE A 152 16.50 4.37 -10.67
CA ILE A 152 17.83 4.14 -11.22
C ILE A 152 18.84 5.17 -10.66
N ALA A 153 18.48 6.45 -10.67
CA ALA A 153 19.35 7.53 -10.22
C ALA A 153 19.73 7.39 -8.73
N ILE A 154 18.83 6.93 -7.86
CA ILE A 154 19.10 6.69 -6.43
C ILE A 154 20.32 5.79 -6.22
N TYR A 155 20.50 4.77 -7.05
CA TYR A 155 21.60 3.81 -6.92
C TYR A 155 22.88 4.23 -7.66
N LEU A 156 22.83 5.30 -8.47
CA LEU A 156 23.97 5.80 -9.25
C LEU A 156 24.64 7.03 -8.65
N VAL A 157 23.98 7.72 -7.72
CA VAL A 157 24.55 8.94 -7.10
C VAL A 157 25.42 8.60 -5.91
N ASP A 158 26.56 9.30 -5.77
CA ASP A 158 27.51 9.09 -4.68
C ASP A 158 27.07 9.73 -3.36
N SER A 159 26.22 10.76 -3.40
CA SER A 159 25.78 11.48 -2.21
C SER A 159 24.52 10.83 -1.61
N ALA A 160 24.60 10.42 -0.34
CA ALA A 160 23.48 9.88 0.43
C ALA A 160 22.26 10.81 0.45
N TYR A 161 22.49 12.11 0.70
CA TYR A 161 21.42 13.09 0.76
C TYR A 161 20.75 13.32 -0.60
N THR A 162 21.52 13.31 -1.68
CA THR A 162 20.97 13.38 -3.04
C THR A 162 20.11 12.16 -3.33
N ALA A 163 20.54 10.96 -2.96
CA ALA A 163 19.77 9.74 -3.10
C ALA A 163 18.46 9.79 -2.29
N LEU A 164 18.49 10.30 -1.04
CA LEU A 164 17.31 10.49 -0.21
C LEU A 164 16.32 11.51 -0.81
N LEU A 165 16.81 12.62 -1.33
CA LEU A 165 15.96 13.61 -2.01
C LEU A 165 15.30 13.02 -3.26
N LEU A 166 16.04 12.27 -4.06
CA LEU A 166 15.50 11.56 -5.22
C LEU A 166 14.45 10.52 -4.81
N SER A 167 14.58 9.92 -3.62
CA SER A 167 13.63 8.93 -3.09
C SER A 167 12.26 9.51 -2.73
N ILE A 168 12.13 10.84 -2.59
CA ILE A 168 10.85 11.51 -2.31
C ILE A 168 9.83 11.24 -3.43
N VAL A 169 10.28 11.31 -4.69
CA VAL A 169 9.41 11.12 -5.86
C VAL A 169 8.81 9.70 -5.89
N PRO A 170 9.59 8.61 -5.87
CA PRO A 170 9.03 7.27 -5.77
C PRO A 170 8.27 7.05 -4.45
N GLY A 171 8.68 7.64 -3.34
CA GLY A 171 7.98 7.57 -2.05
C GLY A 171 6.53 8.05 -2.12
N ILE A 172 6.25 9.04 -2.96
CA ILE A 172 4.90 9.56 -3.21
C ILE A 172 4.19 8.73 -4.29
N LEU A 173 4.79 8.65 -5.47
CA LEU A 173 4.12 8.15 -6.68
C LEU A 173 3.89 6.64 -6.67
N PHE A 174 4.76 5.88 -5.99
CA PHE A 174 4.67 4.44 -5.95
C PHE A 174 3.42 3.93 -5.22
N ASN A 175 2.88 4.71 -4.30
CA ASN A 175 1.70 4.35 -3.50
C ASN A 175 0.37 4.62 -4.20
N VAL A 176 0.37 5.27 -5.37
CA VAL A 176 -0.84 5.63 -6.13
C VAL A 176 -1.64 4.40 -6.58
N TYR A 177 -0.98 3.24 -6.78
CA TYR A 177 -1.62 2.06 -7.36
C TYR A 177 -2.64 1.38 -6.44
N LEU A 178 -2.39 1.35 -5.13
CA LEU A 178 -3.12 0.47 -4.22
C LEU A 178 -4.61 0.85 -4.10
N GLY A 179 -4.91 2.12 -3.84
CA GLY A 179 -6.28 2.61 -3.74
C GLY A 179 -7.05 2.42 -5.04
N ASN A 180 -6.41 2.72 -6.17
CA ASN A 180 -7.00 2.59 -7.49
C ASN A 180 -7.29 1.12 -7.87
N THR A 181 -6.39 0.21 -7.53
CA THR A 181 -6.58 -1.22 -7.74
C THR A 181 -7.73 -1.78 -6.90
N LEU A 182 -7.84 -1.36 -5.63
CA LEU A 182 -8.96 -1.72 -4.77
C LEU A 182 -10.29 -1.18 -5.28
N ALA A 183 -10.35 0.08 -5.69
CA ALA A 183 -11.56 0.69 -6.25
C ALA A 183 -12.04 -0.07 -7.48
N MET A 184 -11.13 -0.40 -8.40
CA MET A 184 -11.46 -1.23 -9.58
C MET A 184 -11.92 -2.64 -9.20
N THR A 185 -11.26 -3.30 -8.25
CA THR A 185 -11.66 -4.63 -7.77
C THR A 185 -13.07 -4.61 -7.21
N HIS A 186 -13.39 -3.61 -6.40
CA HIS A 186 -14.73 -3.43 -5.84
C HIS A 186 -15.79 -3.11 -6.89
N GLY A 187 -15.41 -2.43 -7.97
CA GLY A 187 -16.29 -2.17 -9.12
C GLY A 187 -16.63 -3.40 -9.95
N LEU A 188 -15.82 -4.46 -9.87
CA LEU A 188 -16.03 -5.71 -10.61
C LEU A 188 -16.99 -6.69 -9.90
N VAL A 189 -17.28 -6.47 -8.63
CA VAL A 189 -18.06 -7.39 -7.78
C VAL A 189 -19.19 -6.68 -7.05
N GLY A 190 -20.22 -7.46 -6.68
CA GLY A 190 -21.30 -6.94 -5.82
C GLY A 190 -20.82 -6.63 -4.40
N LEU A 191 -21.60 -5.82 -3.67
CA LEU A 191 -21.24 -5.32 -2.32
C LEU A 191 -20.84 -6.43 -1.34
N ARG A 192 -21.57 -7.56 -1.34
CA ARG A 192 -21.31 -8.70 -0.44
C ARG A 192 -20.00 -9.45 -0.75
N MET A 193 -19.49 -9.30 -1.97
CA MET A 193 -18.25 -9.95 -2.43
C MET A 193 -17.01 -9.09 -2.22
N ARG A 194 -17.15 -7.80 -1.87
CA ARG A 194 -16.02 -6.84 -1.82
C ARG A 194 -14.93 -7.25 -0.84
N ALA A 195 -15.29 -7.67 0.37
CA ALA A 195 -14.32 -8.10 1.38
C ALA A 195 -13.51 -9.30 0.87
N LEU A 196 -14.20 -10.29 0.28
CA LEU A 196 -13.54 -11.47 -0.26
C LEU A 196 -12.71 -11.17 -1.52
N ALA A 197 -13.20 -10.29 -2.38
CA ALA A 197 -12.46 -9.82 -3.55
C ALA A 197 -11.17 -9.08 -3.15
N SER A 198 -11.23 -8.24 -2.10
CA SER A 198 -10.03 -7.61 -1.54
C SER A 198 -9.05 -8.64 -0.97
N ALA A 199 -9.54 -9.64 -0.26
CA ALA A 199 -8.70 -10.71 0.29
C ALA A 199 -7.99 -11.49 -0.82
N ILE A 200 -8.70 -11.84 -1.90
CA ILE A 200 -8.11 -12.51 -3.08
C ILE A 200 -7.05 -11.62 -3.74
N LEU A 201 -7.35 -10.33 -3.93
CA LEU A 201 -6.39 -9.39 -4.49
C LEU A 201 -5.12 -9.31 -3.64
N PHE A 202 -5.25 -9.06 -2.32
CA PHE A 202 -4.11 -8.97 -1.42
C PHE A 202 -3.33 -10.29 -1.34
N PHE A 203 -4.00 -11.42 -1.42
CA PHE A 203 -3.32 -12.72 -1.48
C PHE A 203 -2.40 -12.80 -2.71
N ILE A 204 -2.90 -12.41 -3.89
CA ILE A 204 -2.11 -12.38 -5.12
C ILE A 204 -0.94 -11.39 -4.99
N LEU A 205 -1.20 -10.17 -4.48
CA LEU A 205 -0.17 -9.15 -4.30
C LEU A 205 0.94 -9.62 -3.37
N ASN A 206 0.59 -10.28 -2.26
CA ASN A 206 1.58 -10.72 -1.28
C ASN A 206 2.36 -11.96 -1.74
N ILE A 207 1.70 -12.95 -2.35
CA ILE A 207 2.41 -14.12 -2.88
C ILE A 207 3.44 -13.72 -3.93
N ILE A 208 3.03 -12.92 -4.93
CA ILE A 208 3.95 -12.50 -6.00
C ILE A 208 4.89 -11.40 -5.48
N GLY A 209 4.38 -10.48 -4.67
CA GLY A 209 5.11 -9.31 -4.20
C GLY A 209 6.24 -9.64 -3.22
N LEU A 210 6.06 -10.62 -2.34
CA LEU A 210 7.11 -11.04 -1.41
C LEU A 210 8.16 -11.95 -2.08
N GLY A 211 7.92 -12.34 -3.32
CA GLY A 211 8.82 -13.17 -4.11
C GLY A 211 8.74 -14.63 -3.67
N ILE A 212 8.05 -15.42 -4.43
CA ILE A 212 8.08 -16.87 -4.30
C ILE A 212 9.49 -17.35 -4.59
#